data_e146847f92f3e13e923be2d8d26104e9
#
_entry.id   e146847f92f3e13e923be2d8d26104e9
#
_cell.length_a   1.000
_cell.length_b   1.000
_cell.length_c   1.000
_cell.angle_alpha   90.00
_cell.angle_beta   90.00
_cell.angle_gamma   90.00
#
_symmetry.space_group_name_H-M   'P 1'
#
loop_
_entity.id
_entity.type
_entity.pdbx_description
1 polymer ?
#
loop_
_entity_poly.entity_id
_entity_poly.type
_entity_poly.pdbx_seq_one_letter_code
_entity_poly.pdbx_strand_id
1 'polypeptide(L)'
;MIRLEWYVRRANHVSREAFSREWQGHWSSALTAFGRNLSAERMVRLTLTETSANTALTDARGGQMEAFYDGILELWWPTRTQMRTALEASTVSKTFSDLVARLSPMADLAASVIWLGAEHPQVNPTPETLVATKDADVTKLQFPLRTFEDRELADVRAYWLEEHGPLIRKNAPISNIVRYVQVHRVDTPLNERLALWAQSDVEPYLGHAEVWVLRHRSPEGSDEDRATASSAAVHDE
;
A
#
# COMPACT_ATOMS: atom_id res chain seq x y z
N MET A 1 -9.90 10.18 1.94
CA MET A 1 -9.40 10.05 3.32
C MET A 1 -7.88 10.26 3.33
N ILE A 2 -7.30 10.51 4.51
CA ILE A 2 -5.84 10.51 4.68
C ILE A 2 -5.47 9.22 5.38
N ARG A 3 -4.37 8.62 4.95
CA ARG A 3 -3.91 7.36 5.55
C ARG A 3 -2.40 7.37 5.79
N LEU A 4 -1.98 6.61 6.78
CA LEU A 4 -0.60 6.25 7.00
C LEU A 4 -0.37 4.88 6.38
N GLU A 5 0.71 4.78 5.63
CA GLU A 5 1.21 3.58 5.02
C GLU A 5 2.53 3.19 5.66
N TRP A 6 2.60 2.02 6.26
CA TRP A 6 3.84 1.48 6.79
C TRP A 6 4.11 0.10 6.18
N TYR A 7 5.03 0.07 5.24
CA TYR A 7 5.47 -1.14 4.54
C TYR A 7 6.67 -1.71 5.28
N VAL A 8 6.52 -2.92 5.81
CA VAL A 8 7.47 -3.56 6.72
C VAL A 8 8.15 -4.73 6.05
N ARG A 9 9.49 -4.74 6.10
CA ARG A 9 10.32 -5.87 5.70
C ARG A 9 10.67 -6.70 6.91
N ARG A 10 10.67 -8.01 6.76
CA ARG A 10 11.24 -8.91 7.78
C ARG A 10 12.76 -8.79 7.83
N ALA A 11 13.34 -9.04 8.97
CA ALA A 11 14.79 -9.14 9.10
C ALA A 11 15.33 -10.36 8.32
N ASN A 12 16.54 -10.25 7.78
CA ASN A 12 17.13 -11.28 6.90
C ASN A 12 17.26 -12.66 7.56
N HIS A 13 17.41 -12.71 8.88
CA HIS A 13 17.51 -13.96 9.65
C HIS A 13 16.14 -14.59 9.98
N VAL A 14 15.04 -13.93 9.65
CA VAL A 14 13.67 -14.37 9.94
C VAL A 14 13.05 -14.97 8.69
N SER A 15 12.44 -16.15 8.81
CA SER A 15 11.68 -16.71 7.70
C SER A 15 10.37 -15.96 7.49
N ARG A 16 9.82 -16.01 6.28
CA ARG A 16 8.54 -15.35 5.97
C ARG A 16 7.38 -15.93 6.79
N GLU A 17 7.38 -17.23 7.01
CA GLU A 17 6.35 -17.91 7.82
C GLU A 17 6.43 -17.46 9.28
N ALA A 18 7.64 -17.29 9.82
CA ALA A 18 7.84 -16.79 11.18
C ALA A 18 7.34 -15.35 11.30
N PHE A 19 7.74 -14.47 10.36
CA PHE A 19 7.25 -13.08 10.32
C PHE A 19 5.73 -13.03 10.21
N SER A 20 5.15 -13.80 9.27
CA SER A 20 3.70 -13.83 9.05
C SER A 20 2.91 -14.28 10.29
N ARG A 21 3.42 -15.27 11.05
CA ARG A 21 2.78 -15.69 12.32
C ARG A 21 2.79 -14.57 13.36
N GLU A 22 3.91 -13.85 13.51
CA GLU A 22 3.98 -12.71 14.41
C GLU A 22 3.07 -11.57 13.95
N TRP A 23 3.14 -11.21 12.68
CA TRP A 23 2.38 -10.13 12.07
C TRP A 23 0.86 -10.34 12.18
N GLN A 24 0.38 -11.54 11.89
CA GLN A 24 -1.05 -11.88 11.95
C GLN A 24 -1.51 -12.23 13.38
N GLY A 25 -0.64 -12.79 14.20
CA GLY A 25 -0.94 -13.33 15.52
C GLY A 25 -0.47 -12.46 16.65
N HIS A 26 0.74 -12.71 17.14
CA HIS A 26 1.25 -12.16 18.40
C HIS A 26 1.35 -10.63 18.43
N TRP A 27 1.59 -9.98 17.29
CA TRP A 27 1.62 -8.51 17.20
C TRP A 27 0.24 -7.87 17.03
N SER A 28 -0.80 -8.67 16.86
CA SER A 28 -2.15 -8.16 16.58
C SER A 28 -2.62 -7.15 17.62
N SER A 29 -2.44 -7.46 18.90
CA SER A 29 -2.83 -6.57 20.01
C SER A 29 -2.01 -5.28 20.03
N ALA A 30 -0.70 -5.35 19.78
CA ALA A 30 0.18 -4.19 19.73
C ALA A 30 -0.13 -3.28 18.56
N LEU A 31 -0.35 -3.84 17.36
CA LEU A 31 -0.74 -3.10 16.16
C LEU A 31 -2.13 -2.45 16.34
N THR A 32 -3.07 -3.17 16.96
CA THR A 32 -4.41 -2.60 17.26
C THR A 32 -4.31 -1.46 18.28
N ALA A 33 -3.48 -1.61 19.32
CA ALA A 33 -3.25 -0.56 20.30
C ALA A 33 -2.56 0.66 19.64
N PHE A 34 -1.62 0.44 18.74
CA PHE A 34 -0.96 1.50 17.97
C PHE A 34 -1.98 2.33 17.18
N GLY A 35 -2.84 1.69 16.38
CA GLY A 35 -3.89 2.39 15.63
C GLY A 35 -4.85 3.16 16.54
N ARG A 36 -5.26 2.57 17.66
CA ARG A 36 -6.12 3.22 18.66
C ARG A 36 -5.45 4.44 19.31
N ASN A 37 -4.19 4.31 19.72
CA ASN A 37 -3.42 5.38 20.36
C ASN A 37 -3.19 6.56 19.41
N LEU A 38 -3.19 6.30 18.09
CA LEU A 38 -3.16 7.32 17.04
C LEU A 38 -4.56 7.76 16.59
N SER A 39 -5.62 7.38 17.32
CA SER A 39 -7.01 7.74 16.99
C SER A 39 -7.39 7.46 15.54
N ALA A 40 -6.84 6.39 14.95
CA ALA A 40 -7.19 5.97 13.61
C ALA A 40 -8.63 5.43 13.60
N GLU A 41 -9.43 5.86 12.63
CA GLU A 41 -10.80 5.39 12.48
C GLU A 41 -10.85 3.97 11.91
N ARG A 42 -9.90 3.65 11.05
CA ARG A 42 -9.76 2.32 10.44
C ARG A 42 -8.30 1.88 10.46
N MET A 43 -8.11 0.59 10.66
CA MET A 43 -6.80 -0.06 10.54
C MET A 43 -6.94 -1.33 9.71
N VAL A 44 -6.01 -1.53 8.79
CA VAL A 44 -5.88 -2.77 8.04
C VAL A 44 -4.43 -3.25 8.10
N ARG A 45 -4.27 -4.56 8.22
CA ARG A 45 -2.98 -5.24 8.10
C ARG A 45 -3.01 -6.12 6.88
N LEU A 46 -2.01 -5.98 6.04
CA LEU A 46 -1.81 -6.84 4.88
C LEU A 46 -0.60 -7.72 5.11
N THR A 47 -0.65 -8.90 4.59
CA THR A 47 0.46 -9.87 4.57
C THR A 47 0.73 -10.24 3.13
N LEU A 48 2.00 -10.30 2.77
CA LEU A 48 2.41 -10.76 1.45
C LEU A 48 1.94 -12.21 1.24
N THR A 49 1.26 -12.44 0.12
CA THR A 49 0.93 -13.78 -0.37
C THR A 49 1.79 -14.06 -1.60
N GLU A 50 2.67 -15.05 -1.51
CA GLU A 50 3.46 -15.48 -2.66
C GLU A 50 2.63 -16.38 -3.56
N THR A 51 2.54 -15.97 -4.82
CA THR A 51 1.87 -16.72 -5.88
C THR A 51 2.64 -16.58 -7.18
N SER A 52 2.34 -17.39 -8.18
CA SER A 52 2.91 -17.23 -9.52
C SER A 52 2.60 -15.85 -10.13
N ALA A 53 1.55 -15.17 -9.67
CA ALA A 53 1.23 -13.83 -10.11
C ALA A 53 2.32 -12.80 -9.73
N ASN A 54 3.00 -12.97 -8.59
CA ASN A 54 4.11 -12.10 -8.20
C ASN A 54 5.25 -12.17 -9.21
N THR A 55 5.62 -13.38 -9.64
CA THR A 55 6.65 -13.58 -10.67
C THR A 55 6.21 -13.00 -12.01
N ALA A 56 4.98 -13.30 -12.44
CA ALA A 56 4.45 -12.77 -13.71
C ALA A 56 4.40 -11.24 -13.73
N LEU A 57 4.05 -10.58 -12.62
CA LEU A 57 4.07 -9.13 -12.50
C LEU A 57 5.48 -8.55 -12.56
N THR A 58 6.44 -9.22 -11.93
CA THR A 58 7.86 -8.82 -11.98
C THR A 58 8.40 -8.95 -13.40
N ASP A 59 8.12 -10.05 -14.07
CA ASP A 59 8.55 -10.30 -15.44
C ASP A 59 7.94 -9.29 -16.42
N ALA A 60 6.65 -8.98 -16.28
CA ALA A 60 5.96 -7.97 -17.08
C ALA A 60 6.55 -6.56 -16.92
N ARG A 61 7.25 -6.28 -15.83
CA ARG A 61 7.98 -5.04 -15.57
C ARG A 61 9.49 -5.16 -15.83
N GLY A 62 9.90 -6.08 -16.68
CA GLY A 62 11.30 -6.27 -17.07
C GLY A 62 12.20 -6.82 -15.96
N GLY A 63 11.66 -7.41 -14.92
CA GLY A 63 12.42 -7.98 -13.81
C GLY A 63 13.01 -6.97 -12.83
N GLN A 64 12.67 -5.68 -12.95
CA GLN A 64 13.32 -4.59 -12.20
C GLN A 64 12.48 -4.08 -11.01
N MET A 65 11.59 -4.89 -10.49
CA MET A 65 10.82 -4.51 -9.30
C MET A 65 11.68 -4.56 -8.03
N GLU A 66 11.44 -3.62 -7.12
CA GLU A 66 11.99 -3.72 -5.77
C GLU A 66 11.47 -4.99 -5.07
N ALA A 67 12.26 -5.51 -4.12
CA ALA A 67 11.83 -6.67 -3.33
C ALA A 67 10.50 -6.40 -2.61
N PHE A 68 9.61 -7.38 -2.55
CA PHE A 68 8.31 -7.26 -1.89
C PHE A 68 8.46 -7.01 -0.38
N TYR A 69 7.55 -6.23 0.18
CA TYR A 69 7.39 -6.08 1.62
C TYR A 69 6.60 -7.27 2.20
N ASP A 70 6.93 -7.66 3.42
CA ASP A 70 6.32 -8.84 4.07
C ASP A 70 5.00 -8.51 4.76
N GLY A 71 4.85 -7.27 5.22
CA GLY A 71 3.63 -6.78 5.84
C GLY A 71 3.39 -5.30 5.56
N ILE A 72 2.12 -4.88 5.55
CA ILE A 72 1.74 -3.47 5.43
C ILE A 72 0.72 -3.17 6.52
N LEU A 73 0.95 -2.07 7.23
CA LEU A 73 0.00 -1.49 8.17
C LEU A 73 -0.57 -0.21 7.56
N GLU A 74 -1.87 -0.19 7.43
CA GLU A 74 -2.62 0.96 6.92
C GLU A 74 -3.50 1.53 8.04
N LEU A 75 -3.41 2.85 8.29
CA LEU A 75 -4.28 3.56 9.23
C LEU A 75 -4.97 4.71 8.51
N TRP A 76 -6.25 4.95 8.80
CA TRP A 76 -7.04 6.01 8.16
C TRP A 76 -7.56 7.04 9.14
N TRP A 77 -7.60 8.29 8.67
CA TRP A 77 -8.32 9.41 9.28
C TRP A 77 -9.23 10.06 8.25
N PRO A 78 -10.44 10.47 8.64
CA PRO A 78 -11.39 11.13 7.74
C PRO A 78 -10.84 12.41 7.14
N THR A 79 -10.08 13.19 7.93
CA THR A 79 -9.59 14.50 7.54
C THR A 79 -8.11 14.70 7.86
N ARG A 80 -7.47 15.64 7.14
CA ARG A 80 -6.09 16.08 7.43
C ARG A 80 -5.94 16.64 8.85
N THR A 81 -6.96 17.33 9.35
CA THR A 81 -6.96 17.91 10.70
C THR A 81 -6.91 16.82 11.76
N GLN A 82 -7.76 15.78 11.66
CA GLN A 82 -7.76 14.65 12.59
C GLN A 82 -6.43 13.90 12.58
N MET A 83 -5.90 13.61 11.39
CA MET A 83 -4.57 13.00 11.23
C MET A 83 -3.49 13.85 11.89
N ARG A 84 -3.47 15.17 11.63
CA ARG A 84 -2.48 16.08 12.24
C ARG A 84 -2.60 16.08 13.75
N THR A 85 -3.80 16.26 14.30
CA THR A 85 -4.03 16.23 15.76
C THR A 85 -3.53 14.93 16.37
N ALA A 86 -3.78 13.79 15.73
CA ALA A 86 -3.32 12.49 16.18
C ALA A 86 -1.79 12.38 16.18
N LEU A 87 -1.12 12.82 15.10
CA LEU A 87 0.33 12.70 14.94
C LEU A 87 1.14 13.80 15.62
N GLU A 88 0.53 14.88 16.09
CA GLU A 88 1.16 15.95 16.86
C GLU A 88 0.93 15.81 18.38
N ALA A 89 0.16 14.81 18.81
CA ALA A 89 -0.05 14.54 20.23
C ALA A 89 1.27 14.16 20.93
N SER A 90 1.44 14.61 22.18
CA SER A 90 2.68 14.41 22.96
C SER A 90 3.03 12.93 23.20
N THR A 91 2.05 12.04 23.09
CA THR A 91 2.20 10.59 23.28
C THR A 91 2.68 9.82 22.04
N VAL A 92 2.70 10.44 20.86
CA VAL A 92 2.98 9.78 19.58
C VAL A 92 4.37 9.16 19.56
N SER A 93 5.41 9.87 19.95
CA SER A 93 6.78 9.36 19.98
C SER A 93 6.88 8.09 20.82
N LYS A 94 6.23 8.06 22.00
CA LYS A 94 6.18 6.85 22.83
C LYS A 94 5.39 5.73 22.15
N THR A 95 4.27 6.05 21.52
CA THR A 95 3.46 5.06 20.79
C THR A 95 4.26 4.37 19.69
N PHE A 96 5.05 5.11 18.93
CA PHE A 96 5.98 4.56 17.94
C PHE A 96 7.09 3.74 18.59
N SER A 97 7.75 4.27 19.62
CA SER A 97 8.83 3.57 20.33
C SER A 97 8.38 2.21 20.88
N ASP A 98 7.19 2.14 21.46
CA ASP A 98 6.64 0.90 22.01
C ASP A 98 6.39 -0.16 20.90
N LEU A 99 5.89 0.28 19.73
CA LEU A 99 5.68 -0.64 18.59
C LEU A 99 7.00 -1.03 17.93
N VAL A 100 7.89 -0.09 17.68
CA VAL A 100 9.24 -0.33 17.13
C VAL A 100 10.01 -1.34 17.96
N ALA A 101 10.02 -1.20 19.28
CA ALA A 101 10.66 -2.17 20.18
C ALA A 101 10.08 -3.59 20.04
N ARG A 102 8.80 -3.70 19.70
CA ARG A 102 8.13 -4.98 19.47
C ARG A 102 8.47 -5.58 18.10
N LEU A 103 8.60 -4.75 17.07
CA LEU A 103 8.84 -5.18 15.68
C LEU A 103 10.32 -5.50 15.43
N SER A 104 11.23 -4.72 16.00
CA SER A 104 12.68 -4.75 15.70
C SER A 104 13.37 -6.12 15.83
N PRO A 105 12.94 -7.07 16.68
CA PRO A 105 13.58 -8.38 16.71
C PRO A 105 13.39 -9.20 15.43
N MET A 106 12.35 -8.90 14.64
CA MET A 106 11.98 -9.70 13.48
C MET A 106 11.76 -8.85 12.20
N ALA A 107 11.77 -7.54 12.31
CA ALA A 107 11.62 -6.62 11.19
C ALA A 107 12.92 -5.85 10.92
N ASP A 108 13.22 -5.63 9.65
CA ASP A 108 14.24 -4.69 9.19
C ASP A 108 13.56 -3.32 9.03
N LEU A 109 13.57 -2.54 10.11
CA LEU A 109 12.91 -1.24 10.12
C LEU A 109 13.62 -0.22 9.25
N ALA A 110 14.95 -0.29 9.16
CA ALA A 110 15.74 0.59 8.30
C ALA A 110 15.40 0.38 6.80
N ALA A 111 15.12 -0.86 6.40
CA ALA A 111 14.68 -1.20 5.04
C ALA A 111 13.15 -1.14 4.84
N SER A 112 12.40 -0.77 5.87
CA SER A 112 10.95 -0.55 5.83
C SER A 112 10.65 0.92 5.49
N VAL A 113 9.47 1.22 4.95
CA VAL A 113 9.14 2.59 4.56
C VAL A 113 7.78 3.01 5.12
N ILE A 114 7.66 4.28 5.51
CA ILE A 114 6.46 4.85 6.10
C ILE A 114 6.17 6.23 5.53
N TRP A 115 4.91 6.52 5.19
CA TRP A 115 4.48 7.84 4.72
C TRP A 115 2.99 8.10 4.91
N LEU A 116 2.58 9.34 4.70
CA LEU A 116 1.17 9.76 4.65
C LEU A 116 0.71 9.88 3.21
N GLY A 117 -0.46 9.31 2.92
CA GLY A 117 -1.09 9.34 1.60
C GLY A 117 -2.50 9.91 1.63
N ALA A 118 -2.92 10.50 0.52
CA ALA A 118 -4.28 10.92 0.24
C ALA A 118 -4.90 9.98 -0.78
N GLU A 119 -6.09 9.47 -0.49
CA GLU A 119 -6.82 8.59 -1.40
C GLU A 119 -7.52 9.35 -2.51
N HIS A 120 -7.40 8.83 -3.73
CA HIS A 120 -8.10 9.25 -4.94
C HIS A 120 -8.80 8.02 -5.55
N PRO A 121 -10.03 7.68 -5.09
CA PRO A 121 -10.77 6.54 -5.62
C PRO A 121 -11.09 6.72 -7.10
N GLN A 122 -10.74 5.74 -7.92
CA GLN A 122 -10.97 5.72 -9.36
C GLN A 122 -12.09 4.74 -9.75
N VAL A 123 -12.05 3.53 -9.19
CA VAL A 123 -13.14 2.53 -9.28
C VAL A 123 -13.48 2.15 -7.85
N ASN A 124 -14.70 2.47 -7.40
CA ASN A 124 -15.05 2.32 -5.99
C ASN A 124 -16.56 2.02 -5.78
N PRO A 125 -17.08 0.91 -6.32
CA PRO A 125 -18.52 0.62 -6.27
C PRO A 125 -19.02 0.24 -4.88
N THR A 126 -18.20 -0.47 -4.08
CA THR A 126 -18.58 -0.99 -2.75
C THR A 126 -17.39 -0.91 -1.78
N PRO A 127 -16.94 0.31 -1.41
CA PRO A 127 -15.67 0.48 -0.70
C PRO A 127 -15.63 -0.16 0.68
N GLU A 128 -16.76 -0.14 1.40
CA GLU A 128 -16.83 -0.57 2.80
C GLU A 128 -16.91 -2.09 2.96
N THR A 129 -17.40 -2.79 1.95
CA THR A 129 -17.67 -4.23 2.01
C THR A 129 -16.64 -5.07 1.28
N LEU A 130 -15.78 -4.45 0.47
CA LEU A 130 -14.78 -5.15 -0.31
C LEU A 130 -13.54 -5.41 0.55
N VAL A 131 -13.41 -6.65 1.02
CA VAL A 131 -12.28 -7.10 1.85
C VAL A 131 -11.57 -8.26 1.16
N ALA A 132 -10.29 -8.11 0.90
CA ALA A 132 -9.44 -9.19 0.38
C ALA A 132 -8.92 -10.04 1.54
N THR A 133 -9.56 -11.16 1.81
CA THR A 133 -9.11 -12.17 2.76
C THR A 133 -8.54 -13.38 2.04
N LYS A 134 -7.95 -14.32 2.78
CA LYS A 134 -7.40 -15.56 2.22
C LYS A 134 -8.46 -16.35 1.42
N ASP A 135 -9.70 -16.34 1.90
CA ASP A 135 -10.82 -17.12 1.33
C ASP A 135 -11.75 -16.27 0.46
N ALA A 136 -11.43 -14.98 0.24
CA ALA A 136 -12.22 -14.13 -0.64
C ALA A 136 -11.88 -14.37 -2.11
N ASP A 137 -12.88 -14.18 -3.00
CA ASP A 137 -12.69 -14.20 -4.45
C ASP A 137 -11.94 -12.98 -4.99
N VAL A 138 -11.37 -12.18 -4.10
CA VAL A 138 -10.69 -10.93 -4.42
C VAL A 138 -9.25 -11.00 -3.97
N THR A 139 -8.34 -10.56 -4.83
CA THR A 139 -6.94 -10.28 -4.49
C THR A 139 -6.73 -8.78 -4.45
N LYS A 140 -6.13 -8.27 -3.38
CA LYS A 140 -5.62 -6.90 -3.31
C LYS A 140 -4.17 -6.88 -3.75
N LEU A 141 -3.88 -6.07 -4.75
CA LEU A 141 -2.54 -5.77 -5.22
C LEU A 141 -2.18 -4.34 -4.80
N GLN A 142 -0.93 -4.12 -4.45
CA GLN A 142 -0.40 -2.78 -4.19
C GLN A 142 0.91 -2.60 -4.95
N PHE A 143 0.99 -1.49 -5.66
CA PHE A 143 2.12 -1.11 -6.50
C PHE A 143 2.68 0.22 -6.00
N PRO A 144 3.66 0.22 -5.08
CA PRO A 144 4.38 1.44 -4.72
C PRO A 144 5.12 2.00 -5.93
N LEU A 145 5.06 3.32 -6.12
CA LEU A 145 5.59 4.01 -7.29
C LEU A 145 6.67 4.99 -6.89
N ARG A 146 7.76 5.03 -7.68
CA ARG A 146 8.78 6.08 -7.66
C ARG A 146 8.68 6.93 -8.92
N THR A 147 9.15 8.14 -8.85
CA THR A 147 9.32 8.98 -10.06
C THR A 147 10.64 8.65 -10.74
N PHE A 148 10.72 8.92 -12.03
CA PHE A 148 12.00 9.04 -12.74
C PHE A 148 12.68 10.34 -12.32
N GLU A 149 14.02 10.35 -12.28
CA GLU A 149 14.83 11.50 -11.86
C GLU A 149 14.63 12.74 -12.73
N ASP A 150 14.26 12.55 -14.00
CA ASP A 150 14.05 13.61 -15.01
C ASP A 150 12.62 14.14 -15.06
N ARG A 151 11.74 13.73 -14.15
CA ARG A 151 10.33 14.12 -14.14
C ARG A 151 9.98 14.96 -12.92
N GLU A 152 9.22 16.03 -13.19
CA GLU A 152 8.66 16.85 -12.12
C GLU A 152 7.53 16.10 -11.40
N LEU A 153 7.61 16.06 -10.07
CA LEU A 153 6.65 15.33 -9.23
C LEU A 153 5.20 15.76 -9.46
N ALA A 154 4.97 17.05 -9.69
CA ALA A 154 3.64 17.60 -9.95
C ALA A 154 3.05 17.06 -11.26
N ASP A 155 3.86 16.99 -12.31
CA ASP A 155 3.44 16.51 -13.62
C ASP A 155 3.14 15.01 -13.59
N VAL A 156 3.96 14.21 -12.89
CA VAL A 156 3.72 12.78 -12.71
C VAL A 156 2.42 12.53 -11.95
N ARG A 157 2.15 13.30 -10.89
CA ARG A 157 0.89 13.18 -10.15
C ARG A 157 -0.33 13.59 -10.97
N ALA A 158 -0.21 14.67 -11.75
CA ALA A 158 -1.29 15.13 -12.64
C ALA A 158 -1.60 14.05 -13.69
N TYR A 159 -0.58 13.54 -14.38
CA TYR A 159 -0.73 12.45 -15.34
C TYR A 159 -1.38 11.21 -14.72
N TRP A 160 -0.89 10.78 -13.54
CA TRP A 160 -1.41 9.61 -12.87
C TRP A 160 -2.89 9.76 -12.50
N LEU A 161 -3.30 10.96 -12.06
CA LEU A 161 -4.68 11.24 -11.69
C LEU A 161 -5.60 11.45 -12.90
N GLU A 162 -5.15 12.25 -13.88
CA GLU A 162 -6.00 12.80 -14.95
C GLU A 162 -6.01 11.94 -16.20
N GLU A 163 -4.95 11.18 -16.47
CA GLU A 163 -4.81 10.32 -17.64
C GLU A 163 -4.88 8.83 -17.28
N HIS A 164 -3.96 8.36 -16.44
CA HIS A 164 -3.90 6.94 -16.07
C HIS A 164 -5.15 6.48 -15.29
N GLY A 165 -5.65 7.28 -14.36
CA GLY A 165 -6.87 6.96 -13.61
C GLY A 165 -8.09 6.71 -14.51
N PRO A 166 -8.43 7.60 -15.46
CA PRO A 166 -9.46 7.38 -16.46
C PRO A 166 -9.23 6.14 -17.33
N LEU A 167 -7.98 5.88 -17.74
CA LEU A 167 -7.62 4.69 -18.53
C LEU A 167 -7.97 3.41 -17.78
N ILE A 168 -7.58 3.30 -16.50
CA ILE A 168 -7.92 2.14 -15.67
C ILE A 168 -9.43 2.02 -15.46
N ARG A 169 -10.15 3.13 -15.23
CA ARG A 169 -11.62 3.10 -15.13
C ARG A 169 -12.29 2.53 -16.36
N LYS A 170 -11.82 2.91 -17.55
CA LYS A 170 -12.33 2.43 -18.83
C LYS A 170 -12.11 0.92 -19.00
N ASN A 171 -10.94 0.43 -18.57
CA ASN A 171 -10.52 -0.96 -18.76
C ASN A 171 -10.87 -1.88 -17.57
N ALA A 172 -11.37 -1.33 -16.47
CA ALA A 172 -11.66 -2.09 -15.26
C ALA A 172 -12.57 -3.32 -15.48
N PRO A 173 -13.66 -3.26 -16.28
CA PRO A 173 -14.51 -4.43 -16.53
C PRO A 173 -13.76 -5.57 -17.24
N ILE A 174 -12.92 -5.22 -18.22
CA ILE A 174 -12.14 -6.18 -19.02
C ILE A 174 -11.04 -6.83 -18.19
N SER A 175 -10.43 -6.05 -17.28
CA SER A 175 -9.32 -6.47 -16.42
C SER A 175 -9.77 -7.11 -15.09
N ASN A 176 -11.06 -7.34 -14.89
CA ASN A 176 -11.65 -7.83 -13.62
C ASN A 176 -11.32 -6.93 -12.40
N ILE A 177 -11.01 -5.68 -12.61
CA ILE A 177 -10.76 -4.71 -11.55
C ILE A 177 -12.10 -4.30 -10.95
N VAL A 178 -12.32 -4.65 -9.69
CA VAL A 178 -13.54 -4.29 -8.96
C VAL A 178 -13.35 -3.08 -8.05
N ARG A 179 -12.10 -2.72 -7.75
CA ARG A 179 -11.75 -1.49 -7.06
C ARG A 179 -10.35 -1.03 -7.47
N TYR A 180 -10.20 0.28 -7.67
CA TYR A 180 -8.92 0.93 -7.89
C TYR A 180 -8.86 2.24 -7.14
N VAL A 181 -7.81 2.42 -6.35
CA VAL A 181 -7.54 3.64 -5.59
C VAL A 181 -6.09 4.04 -5.82
N GLN A 182 -5.88 5.27 -6.24
CA GLN A 182 -4.56 5.90 -6.20
C GLN A 182 -4.36 6.51 -4.81
N VAL A 183 -3.24 6.27 -4.20
CA VAL A 183 -2.86 6.86 -2.91
C VAL A 183 -1.63 7.71 -3.13
N HIS A 184 -1.82 9.00 -3.23
CA HIS A 184 -0.75 9.96 -3.49
C HIS A 184 -0.09 10.40 -2.19
N ARG A 185 1.24 10.38 -2.12
CA ARG A 185 1.99 10.88 -0.96
C ARG A 185 1.61 12.33 -0.68
N VAL A 186 1.31 12.62 0.57
CA VAL A 186 1.09 13.98 1.06
C VAL A 186 2.42 14.63 1.35
N ASP A 187 2.70 15.79 0.75
CA ASP A 187 3.90 16.56 1.04
C ASP A 187 3.71 17.28 2.38
N THR A 188 4.43 16.80 3.39
CA THR A 188 4.34 17.29 4.76
C THR A 188 5.60 16.92 5.54
N PRO A 189 6.10 17.81 6.41
CA PRO A 189 7.22 17.51 7.32
C PRO A 189 6.94 16.34 8.28
N LEU A 190 5.68 15.92 8.41
CA LEU A 190 5.34 14.76 9.22
C LEU A 190 5.93 13.46 8.66
N ASN A 191 6.17 13.37 7.35
CA ASN A 191 6.79 12.18 6.76
C ASN A 191 8.21 11.95 7.30
N GLU A 192 9.01 13.01 7.45
CA GLU A 192 10.36 12.92 8.04
C GLU A 192 10.30 12.49 9.51
N ARG A 193 9.34 13.03 10.27
CA ARG A 193 9.12 12.62 11.66
C ARG A 193 8.67 11.17 11.78
N LEU A 194 7.79 10.71 10.90
CA LEU A 194 7.35 9.32 10.84
C LEU A 194 8.51 8.39 10.54
N ALA A 195 9.35 8.72 9.55
CA ALA A 195 10.55 7.95 9.22
C ALA A 195 11.48 7.83 10.45
N LEU A 196 11.74 8.94 11.13
CA LEU A 196 12.54 8.96 12.35
C LEU A 196 11.94 8.07 13.45
N TRP A 197 10.65 8.18 13.73
CA TRP A 197 9.98 7.37 14.76
C TRP A 197 9.91 5.89 14.42
N ALA A 198 9.73 5.58 13.13
CA ALA A 198 9.70 4.22 12.62
C ALA A 198 11.08 3.60 12.39
N GLN A 199 12.16 4.39 12.56
CA GLN A 199 13.55 4.00 12.25
C GLN A 199 13.73 3.57 10.79
N SER A 200 13.08 4.29 9.87
CA SER A 200 13.12 4.03 8.43
C SER A 200 14.18 4.90 7.76
N ASP A 201 15.03 4.27 6.95
CA ASP A 201 16.04 4.94 6.12
C ASP A 201 15.61 5.01 4.63
N VAL A 202 14.44 4.45 4.32
CA VAL A 202 13.92 4.39 2.94
C VAL A 202 13.14 5.66 2.63
N GLU A 203 13.47 6.30 1.50
CA GLU A 203 12.71 7.44 1.01
C GLU A 203 11.26 7.01 0.70
N PRO A 204 10.26 7.80 1.13
CA PRO A 204 8.86 7.53 0.82
C PRO A 204 8.59 7.47 -0.69
N TYR A 205 7.72 6.56 -1.10
CA TYR A 205 7.24 6.48 -2.48
C TYR A 205 6.46 7.74 -2.88
N LEU A 206 6.32 7.98 -4.19
CA LEU A 206 5.37 8.95 -4.76
C LEU A 206 3.95 8.70 -4.25
N GLY A 207 3.64 7.44 -4.07
CA GLY A 207 2.38 6.89 -3.66
C GLY A 207 2.30 5.41 -4.02
N HIS A 208 1.10 4.85 -4.03
CA HIS A 208 0.89 3.51 -4.57
C HIS A 208 -0.47 3.39 -5.29
N ALA A 209 -0.50 2.54 -6.30
CA ALA A 209 -1.74 2.05 -6.89
C ALA A 209 -2.25 0.87 -6.05
N GLU A 210 -3.53 0.89 -5.72
CA GLU A 210 -4.21 -0.15 -4.95
C GLU A 210 -5.34 -0.73 -5.80
N VAL A 211 -5.24 -2.02 -6.15
CA VAL A 211 -6.14 -2.67 -7.09
C VAL A 211 -6.74 -3.92 -6.45
N TRP A 212 -8.07 -4.08 -6.54
CA TRP A 212 -8.75 -5.33 -6.19
C TRP A 212 -9.22 -6.02 -7.47
N VAL A 213 -8.80 -7.27 -7.64
CA VAL A 213 -9.08 -8.09 -8.83
C VAL A 213 -9.82 -9.35 -8.42
N LEU A 214 -10.88 -9.71 -9.16
CA LEU A 214 -11.58 -10.98 -8.99
C LEU A 214 -10.70 -12.13 -9.47
N ARG A 215 -10.61 -13.21 -8.65
CA ARG A 215 -9.75 -14.38 -8.93
C ARG A 215 -10.34 -15.34 -9.95
N HIS A 216 -11.66 -15.51 -9.95
CA HIS A 216 -12.34 -16.60 -10.66
C HIS A 216 -13.33 -16.16 -11.73
N ARG A 217 -13.46 -14.87 -11.96
CA ARG A 217 -14.32 -14.37 -13.03
C ARG A 217 -13.51 -14.24 -14.32
N SER A 218 -13.99 -14.83 -15.42
CA SER A 218 -13.43 -14.52 -16.73
C SER A 218 -13.67 -13.04 -17.03
N PRO A 219 -12.66 -12.31 -17.50
CA PRO A 219 -12.84 -10.92 -17.92
C PRO A 219 -13.92 -10.81 -19.00
N GLU A 220 -14.66 -9.72 -18.98
CA GLU A 220 -15.55 -9.36 -20.09
C GLU A 220 -14.70 -8.87 -21.26
N GLY A 221 -14.99 -9.31 -22.47
CA GLY A 221 -14.28 -8.94 -23.69
C GLY A 221 -13.50 -10.08 -24.35
N SER A 222 -12.94 -9.80 -25.52
CA SER A 222 -12.10 -10.74 -26.27
C SER A 222 -10.72 -10.88 -25.65
N ASP A 223 -9.98 -11.91 -26.05
CA ASP A 223 -8.58 -12.09 -25.62
C ASP A 223 -7.69 -10.95 -26.12
N GLU A 224 -8.04 -10.34 -27.24
CA GLU A 224 -7.34 -9.19 -27.82
C GLU A 224 -7.59 -7.91 -26.99
N ASP A 225 -8.85 -7.68 -26.53
CA ASP A 225 -9.17 -6.59 -25.61
C ASP A 225 -8.44 -6.72 -24.28
N ARG A 226 -8.33 -7.95 -23.77
CA ARG A 226 -7.58 -8.28 -22.53
C ARG A 226 -6.09 -8.00 -22.65
N ALA A 227 -5.48 -8.42 -23.75
CA ALA A 227 -4.07 -8.20 -24.02
C ALA A 227 -3.76 -6.70 -24.13
N THR A 228 -4.63 -5.94 -24.82
CA THR A 228 -4.48 -4.49 -25.00
C THR A 228 -4.65 -3.75 -23.68
N ALA A 229 -5.67 -4.09 -22.89
CA ALA A 229 -5.90 -3.47 -21.58
C ALA A 229 -4.77 -3.77 -20.57
N SER A 230 -4.27 -5.01 -20.57
CA SER A 230 -3.13 -5.39 -19.72
C SER A 230 -1.85 -4.70 -20.14
N SER A 231 -1.59 -4.59 -21.44
CA SER A 231 -0.42 -3.91 -21.99
C SER A 231 -0.45 -2.40 -21.69
N ALA A 232 -1.60 -1.75 -21.86
CA ALA A 232 -1.76 -0.33 -21.54
C ALA A 232 -1.51 -0.05 -20.05
N ALA A 233 -2.01 -0.92 -19.16
CA ALA A 233 -1.81 -0.76 -17.72
C ALA A 233 -0.34 -0.95 -17.29
N VAL A 234 0.46 -1.70 -18.07
CA VAL A 234 1.89 -1.98 -17.76
C VAL A 234 2.81 -0.93 -18.37
N HIS A 235 2.46 -0.35 -19.53
CA HIS A 235 3.34 0.60 -20.23
C HIS A 235 3.21 2.05 -19.75
N ASP A 236 2.14 2.39 -19.02
CA ASP A 236 1.93 3.74 -18.48
C ASP A 236 2.53 3.91 -17.05
N GLU A 237 3.12 2.89 -16.46
CA GLU A 237 3.86 2.92 -15.20
C GLU A 237 5.39 2.92 -15.47
#